data_5d0ec2ce7d2f36c46041abcfcc278b01
#
_entry.id   5d0ec2ce7d2f36c46041abcfcc278b01
#
_cell.length_a   1.000
_cell.length_b   1.000
_cell.length_c   1.000
_cell.angle_alpha   90.00
_cell.angle_beta   90.00
_cell.angle_gamma   90.00
#
_symmetry.space_group_name_H-M   'P 1'
#
loop_
_entity.id
_entity.type
_entity.pdbx_description
1 polymer ?
#
loop_
_entity_poly.entity_id
_entity_poly.type
_entity_poly.pdbx_seq_one_letter_code
_entity_poly.pdbx_strand_id
1 'polypeptide(L)'
;MAKNKFSKEWVMQHINDPFVKMATQKGYRARAAFKLTEILDAEKIMRRGDIIVDLGSTPGSWSQVARERLVGKGGILDGRIIALDLLPMEPIAGVEFILGDFSEDAVLEQLNQTLEGVKVDLVMSDMAPNLSGVGLADAARIQQVIDLALEFSLMHLKTEGVLIVKAFHGSGFSQTVESFKRHFKRVVERKPKASRDRSSETFLIAKGRKG
;
A
#
# COMPACT_ATOMS: atom_id res chain seq x y z
N MET A 1 -24.43 19.51 15.22
CA MET A 1 -24.18 19.36 13.78
C MET A 1 -22.68 19.19 13.56
N ALA A 2 -22.22 18.03 13.13
CA ALA A 2 -20.79 17.81 12.84
C ALA A 2 -20.38 18.68 11.64
N LYS A 3 -19.41 19.56 11.83
CA LYS A 3 -18.83 20.38 10.76
C LYS A 3 -18.24 19.44 9.72
N ASN A 4 -18.69 19.56 8.47
CA ASN A 4 -18.16 18.81 7.33
C ASN A 4 -16.63 18.99 7.27
N LYS A 5 -15.88 17.90 7.45
CA LYS A 5 -14.41 17.89 7.62
C LYS A 5 -13.68 18.26 6.32
N PHE A 6 -14.41 18.38 5.20
CA PHE A 6 -13.87 18.65 3.87
C PHE A 6 -14.39 19.98 3.33
N SER A 7 -13.51 20.75 2.67
CA SER A 7 -13.92 21.97 1.98
C SER A 7 -14.85 21.64 0.80
N LYS A 8 -15.78 22.55 0.45
CA LYS A 8 -16.63 22.38 -0.74
C LYS A 8 -15.81 22.14 -2.02
N GLU A 9 -14.66 22.79 -2.12
CA GLU A 9 -13.73 22.65 -3.24
C GLU A 9 -13.15 21.22 -3.33
N TRP A 10 -12.76 20.65 -2.20
CA TRP A 10 -12.27 19.25 -2.16
C TRP A 10 -13.38 18.27 -2.59
N VAL A 11 -14.61 18.46 -2.11
CA VAL A 11 -15.75 17.61 -2.48
C VAL A 11 -16.02 17.69 -3.99
N MET A 12 -16.01 18.89 -4.57
CA MET A 12 -16.22 19.08 -6.01
C MET A 12 -15.08 18.46 -6.84
N GLN A 13 -13.83 18.60 -6.40
CA GLN A 13 -12.69 17.95 -7.04
C GLN A 13 -12.81 16.43 -6.97
N HIS A 14 -13.23 15.88 -5.83
CA HIS A 14 -13.39 14.45 -5.64
C HIS A 14 -14.49 13.86 -6.55
N ILE A 15 -15.66 14.49 -6.60
CA ILE A 15 -16.80 14.04 -7.44
C ILE A 15 -16.47 14.12 -8.93
N ASN A 16 -15.68 15.12 -9.35
CA ASN A 16 -15.30 15.31 -10.76
C ASN A 16 -14.07 14.51 -11.19
N ASP A 17 -13.38 13.85 -10.25
CA ASP A 17 -12.20 13.05 -10.54
C ASP A 17 -12.56 11.84 -11.43
N PRO A 18 -11.97 11.71 -12.63
CA PRO A 18 -12.29 10.62 -13.55
C PRO A 18 -11.97 9.24 -12.97
N PHE A 19 -10.93 9.13 -12.15
CA PHE A 19 -10.58 7.87 -11.50
C PHE A 19 -11.56 7.49 -10.39
N VAL A 20 -12.19 8.46 -9.71
CA VAL A 20 -13.27 8.19 -8.74
C VAL A 20 -14.48 7.62 -9.48
N LYS A 21 -14.91 8.25 -10.58
CA LYS A 21 -16.01 7.75 -11.40
C LYS A 21 -15.74 6.35 -11.94
N MET A 22 -14.52 6.14 -12.44
CA MET A 22 -14.08 4.84 -12.95
C MET A 22 -14.04 3.76 -11.86
N ALA A 23 -13.60 4.12 -10.65
CA ALA A 23 -13.60 3.21 -9.52
C ALA A 23 -15.02 2.74 -9.18
N THR A 24 -15.97 3.67 -9.10
CA THR A 24 -17.39 3.34 -8.87
C THR A 24 -17.94 2.42 -9.95
N GLN A 25 -17.66 2.72 -11.24
CA GLN A 25 -18.12 1.90 -12.36
C GLN A 25 -17.56 0.47 -12.35
N LYS A 26 -16.32 0.30 -11.90
CA LYS A 26 -15.65 -1.01 -11.81
C LYS A 26 -15.86 -1.72 -10.47
N GLY A 27 -16.59 -1.13 -9.52
CA GLY A 27 -16.82 -1.72 -8.21
C GLY A 27 -15.64 -1.63 -7.25
N TYR A 28 -14.64 -0.78 -7.55
CA TYR A 28 -13.55 -0.52 -6.62
C TYR A 28 -13.97 0.46 -5.53
N ARG A 29 -13.51 0.23 -4.32
CA ARG A 29 -13.81 1.05 -3.14
C ARG A 29 -13.16 2.43 -3.19
N ALA A 30 -12.03 2.56 -3.91
CA ALA A 30 -11.35 3.84 -4.06
C ALA A 30 -10.54 3.90 -5.37
N ARG A 31 -10.27 5.12 -5.83
CA ARG A 31 -9.42 5.40 -7.00
C ARG A 31 -8.00 4.86 -6.88
N ALA A 32 -7.54 4.58 -5.65
CA ALA A 32 -6.23 4.02 -5.38
C ALA A 32 -6.03 2.64 -6.04
N ALA A 33 -7.10 1.90 -6.37
CA ALA A 33 -7.04 0.67 -7.16
C ALA A 33 -6.24 0.85 -8.46
N PHE A 34 -6.44 1.96 -9.17
CA PHE A 34 -5.76 2.22 -10.43
C PHE A 34 -4.28 2.53 -10.27
N LYS A 35 -3.86 3.09 -9.12
CA LYS A 35 -2.44 3.26 -8.82
C LYS A 35 -1.73 1.92 -8.76
N LEU A 36 -2.28 0.98 -7.99
CA LEU A 36 -1.72 -0.36 -7.87
C LEU A 36 -1.75 -1.09 -9.21
N THR A 37 -2.88 -1.08 -9.92
CA THR A 37 -3.01 -1.72 -11.24
C THR A 37 -1.90 -1.26 -12.19
N GLU A 38 -1.67 0.05 -12.31
CA GLU A 38 -0.63 0.61 -13.18
C GLU A 38 0.78 0.17 -12.75
N ILE A 39 1.08 0.15 -11.45
CA ILE A 39 2.36 -0.31 -10.91
C ILE A 39 2.56 -1.79 -11.24
N LEU A 40 1.56 -2.63 -10.97
CA LEU A 40 1.65 -4.09 -11.20
C LEU A 40 1.89 -4.40 -12.68
N ASP A 41 1.22 -3.69 -13.58
CA ASP A 41 1.34 -3.90 -15.03
C ASP A 41 2.72 -3.42 -15.55
N ALA A 42 3.17 -2.25 -15.10
CA ALA A 42 4.46 -1.69 -15.52
C ALA A 42 5.65 -2.52 -15.02
N GLU A 43 5.56 -3.05 -13.81
CA GLU A 43 6.66 -3.75 -13.15
C GLU A 43 6.56 -5.28 -13.25
N LYS A 44 5.46 -5.81 -13.80
CA LYS A 44 5.18 -7.25 -13.98
C LYS A 44 5.38 -8.03 -12.67
N ILE A 45 4.82 -7.51 -11.62
CA ILE A 45 4.82 -8.10 -10.28
C ILE A 45 3.42 -8.63 -9.96
N MET A 46 3.37 -9.56 -9.02
CA MET A 46 2.19 -10.29 -8.59
C MET A 46 1.75 -11.38 -9.59
N ARG A 47 1.72 -12.59 -9.12
CA ARG A 47 1.29 -13.79 -9.85
C ARG A 47 0.51 -14.71 -8.92
N ARG A 48 -0.23 -15.63 -9.47
CA ARG A 48 -0.95 -16.65 -8.71
C ARG A 48 0.02 -17.45 -7.84
N GLY A 49 -0.45 -17.81 -6.66
CA GLY A 49 0.35 -18.47 -5.62
C GLY A 49 1.07 -17.51 -4.70
N ASP A 50 1.11 -16.20 -5.00
CA ASP A 50 1.80 -15.21 -4.17
C ASP A 50 1.09 -15.02 -2.81
N ILE A 51 1.90 -14.78 -1.78
CA ILE A 51 1.46 -14.35 -0.46
C ILE A 51 1.73 -12.86 -0.34
N ILE A 52 0.67 -12.10 -0.06
CA ILE A 52 0.67 -10.64 -0.10
C ILE A 52 0.28 -10.07 1.25
N VAL A 53 0.98 -9.03 1.68
CA VAL A 53 0.60 -8.19 2.84
C VAL A 53 0.29 -6.79 2.35
N ASP A 54 -0.91 -6.28 2.70
CA ASP A 54 -1.43 -4.95 2.34
C ASP A 54 -1.52 -4.09 3.60
N LEU A 55 -0.56 -3.18 3.78
CA LEU A 55 -0.43 -2.28 4.93
C LEU A 55 -1.10 -0.93 4.64
N GLY A 56 -2.03 -0.51 5.51
CA GLY A 56 -2.86 0.67 5.26
C GLY A 56 -3.95 0.37 4.23
N SER A 57 -4.60 -0.78 4.38
CA SER A 57 -5.46 -1.38 3.36
C SER A 57 -6.80 -0.67 3.17
N THR A 58 -7.34 0.00 4.21
CA THR A 58 -8.68 0.61 4.17
C THR A 58 -8.77 1.74 3.11
N PRO A 59 -9.80 1.73 2.28
CA PRO A 59 -11.04 0.96 2.31
C PRO A 59 -10.98 -0.42 1.64
N GLY A 60 -9.83 -0.92 1.20
CA GLY A 60 -9.64 -2.25 0.60
C GLY A 60 -9.44 -2.25 -0.91
N SER A 61 -9.22 -1.11 -1.54
CA SER A 61 -9.08 -1.03 -2.99
C SER A 61 -7.85 -1.76 -3.54
N TRP A 62 -6.74 -1.79 -2.80
CA TRP A 62 -5.54 -2.53 -3.17
C TRP A 62 -5.72 -4.03 -2.94
N SER A 63 -6.34 -4.41 -1.84
CA SER A 63 -6.74 -5.81 -1.58
C SER A 63 -7.72 -6.34 -2.63
N GLN A 64 -8.65 -5.51 -3.17
CA GLN A 64 -9.51 -5.88 -4.30
C GLN A 64 -8.69 -6.19 -5.56
N VAL A 65 -7.76 -5.32 -5.93
CA VAL A 65 -6.88 -5.53 -7.10
C VAL A 65 -6.00 -6.76 -6.91
N ALA A 66 -5.42 -6.95 -5.71
CA ALA A 66 -4.62 -8.13 -5.41
C ALA A 66 -5.44 -9.41 -5.57
N ARG A 67 -6.66 -9.43 -5.01
CA ARG A 67 -7.57 -10.57 -5.15
C ARG A 67 -7.89 -10.87 -6.63
N GLU A 68 -8.23 -9.87 -7.43
CA GLU A 68 -8.50 -10.05 -8.86
C GLU A 68 -7.33 -10.69 -9.61
N ARG A 69 -6.09 -10.32 -9.25
CA ARG A 69 -4.88 -10.88 -9.87
C ARG A 69 -4.60 -12.32 -9.46
N LEU A 70 -4.94 -12.67 -8.20
CA LEU A 70 -4.71 -14.01 -7.67
C LEU A 70 -5.84 -14.98 -7.97
N VAL A 71 -7.05 -14.50 -8.30
CA VAL A 71 -8.16 -15.40 -8.61
C VAL A 71 -7.89 -16.18 -9.89
N GLY A 72 -7.98 -17.51 -9.79
CA GLY A 72 -7.84 -18.44 -10.88
C GLY A 72 -9.12 -18.67 -11.69
N LYS A 73 -9.04 -19.58 -12.65
CA LYS A 73 -10.23 -20.09 -13.37
C LYS A 73 -11.17 -20.73 -12.35
N GLY A 74 -12.45 -20.37 -12.37
CA GLY A 74 -13.44 -20.86 -11.42
C GLY A 74 -13.63 -19.99 -10.17
N GLY A 75 -12.99 -18.81 -10.08
CA GLY A 75 -13.22 -17.85 -9.00
C GLY A 75 -12.51 -18.17 -7.68
N ILE A 76 -11.66 -19.20 -7.66
CA ILE A 76 -10.91 -19.61 -6.46
C ILE A 76 -9.66 -18.74 -6.34
N LEU A 77 -9.40 -18.19 -5.14
CA LEU A 77 -8.19 -17.46 -4.83
C LEU A 77 -7.01 -18.44 -4.82
N ASP A 78 -5.99 -18.16 -5.62
CA ASP A 78 -4.75 -18.89 -5.70
C ASP A 78 -3.64 -18.00 -5.14
N GLY A 79 -3.35 -18.17 -3.86
CA GLY A 79 -2.48 -17.34 -3.05
C GLY A 79 -3.13 -16.91 -1.74
N ARG A 80 -2.52 -15.96 -1.04
CA ARG A 80 -2.98 -15.48 0.25
C ARG A 80 -2.86 -13.96 0.33
N ILE A 81 -3.85 -13.28 0.91
CA ILE A 81 -3.85 -11.84 1.10
C ILE A 81 -4.15 -11.55 2.57
N ILE A 82 -3.22 -10.89 3.24
CA ILE A 82 -3.38 -10.40 4.60
C ILE A 82 -3.36 -8.88 4.53
N ALA A 83 -4.45 -8.26 4.97
CA ALA A 83 -4.65 -6.82 4.97
C ALA A 83 -4.64 -6.30 6.40
N LEU A 84 -4.02 -5.15 6.64
CA LEU A 84 -3.92 -4.52 7.95
C LEU A 84 -4.21 -3.03 7.85
N ASP A 85 -5.03 -2.52 8.76
CA ASP A 85 -5.30 -1.08 8.86
C ASP A 85 -5.74 -0.70 10.28
N LEU A 86 -5.47 0.55 10.65
CA LEU A 86 -5.96 1.20 11.87
C LEU A 86 -7.49 1.40 11.84
N LEU A 87 -8.08 1.52 10.66
CA LEU A 87 -9.50 1.74 10.44
C LEU A 87 -10.18 0.44 10.01
N PRO A 88 -11.43 0.21 10.42
CA PRO A 88 -12.17 -0.97 9.98
C PRO A 88 -12.37 -0.97 8.46
N MET A 89 -12.36 -2.15 7.88
CA MET A 89 -12.59 -2.39 6.47
C MET A 89 -13.74 -3.39 6.27
N GLU A 90 -14.63 -3.07 5.34
CA GLU A 90 -15.65 -4.03 4.93
C GLU A 90 -15.00 -5.33 4.41
N PRO A 91 -15.51 -6.52 4.75
CA PRO A 91 -14.89 -7.77 4.34
C PRO A 91 -14.73 -7.91 2.82
N ILE A 92 -13.62 -8.53 2.41
CA ILE A 92 -13.38 -8.95 1.03
C ILE A 92 -13.15 -10.46 1.05
N ALA A 93 -13.90 -11.19 0.23
CA ALA A 93 -13.82 -12.66 0.21
C ALA A 93 -12.38 -13.14 -0.08
N GLY A 94 -11.82 -13.97 0.81
CA GLY A 94 -10.46 -14.49 0.69
C GLY A 94 -9.36 -13.53 1.14
N VAL A 95 -9.70 -12.39 1.75
CA VAL A 95 -8.74 -11.48 2.39
C VAL A 95 -8.86 -11.61 3.90
N GLU A 96 -7.76 -11.92 4.56
CA GLU A 96 -7.64 -11.94 6.01
C GLU A 96 -7.36 -10.50 6.48
N PHE A 97 -8.23 -9.96 7.33
CA PHE A 97 -8.10 -8.57 7.78
C PHE A 97 -7.73 -8.49 9.26
N ILE A 98 -6.71 -7.72 9.56
CA ILE A 98 -6.26 -7.39 10.91
C ILE A 98 -6.56 -5.91 11.16
N LEU A 99 -7.37 -5.62 12.17
CA LEU A 99 -7.63 -4.26 12.64
C LEU A 99 -6.64 -3.91 13.73
N GLY A 100 -5.80 -2.90 13.51
CA GLY A 100 -4.85 -2.44 14.49
C GLY A 100 -3.85 -1.42 13.96
N ASP A 101 -3.11 -0.81 14.89
CA ASP A 101 -2.01 0.10 14.55
C ASP A 101 -0.75 -0.71 14.25
N PHE A 102 -0.24 -0.59 13.02
CA PHE A 102 0.97 -1.29 12.59
C PHE A 102 2.23 -0.89 13.39
N SER A 103 2.19 0.21 14.12
CA SER A 103 3.27 0.64 15.02
C SER A 103 3.26 -0.05 16.39
N GLU A 104 2.21 -0.82 16.71
CA GLU A 104 2.06 -1.53 17.99
C GLU A 104 2.63 -2.95 17.91
N ASP A 105 3.48 -3.32 18.87
CA ASP A 105 4.09 -4.66 18.95
C ASP A 105 3.05 -5.79 18.94
N ALA A 106 1.91 -5.60 19.63
CA ALA A 106 0.85 -6.60 19.68
C ALA A 106 0.23 -6.88 18.31
N VAL A 107 0.11 -5.86 17.46
CA VAL A 107 -0.42 -5.98 16.09
C VAL A 107 0.59 -6.63 15.16
N LEU A 108 1.87 -6.28 15.31
CA LEU A 108 2.97 -6.95 14.60
C LEU A 108 3.04 -8.44 14.98
N GLU A 109 2.89 -8.77 16.26
CA GLU A 109 2.87 -10.15 16.71
C GLU A 109 1.67 -10.93 16.15
N GLN A 110 0.48 -10.31 16.11
CA GLN A 110 -0.70 -10.90 15.46
C GLN A 110 -0.46 -11.16 13.97
N LEU A 111 0.17 -10.22 13.25
CA LEU A 111 0.52 -10.39 11.84
C LEU A 111 1.56 -11.52 11.66
N ASN A 112 2.55 -11.62 12.55
CA ASN A 112 3.54 -12.70 12.55
C ASN A 112 2.88 -14.07 12.78
N GLN A 113 1.96 -14.17 13.74
CA GLN A 113 1.20 -15.39 14.01
C GLN A 113 0.33 -15.76 12.80
N THR A 114 -0.34 -14.77 12.17
CA THR A 114 -1.12 -14.98 10.96
C THR A 114 -0.26 -15.49 9.80
N LEU A 115 0.98 -15.02 9.67
CA LEU A 115 1.92 -15.50 8.64
C LEU A 115 2.47 -16.91 8.91
N GLU A 116 2.40 -17.42 10.15
CA GLU A 116 2.86 -18.77 10.51
C GLU A 116 4.32 -19.07 10.08
N GLY A 117 5.16 -18.04 10.08
CA GLY A 117 6.56 -18.13 9.64
C GLY A 117 6.78 -18.19 8.12
N VAL A 118 5.72 -18.14 7.32
CA VAL A 118 5.82 -18.16 5.86
C VAL A 118 6.32 -16.81 5.36
N LYS A 119 7.30 -16.82 4.44
CA LYS A 119 7.79 -15.61 3.78
C LYS A 119 6.83 -15.14 2.70
N VAL A 120 6.70 -13.82 2.57
CA VAL A 120 5.77 -13.17 1.64
C VAL A 120 6.45 -12.81 0.31
N ASP A 121 5.67 -12.80 -0.76
CA ASP A 121 6.13 -12.44 -2.09
C ASP A 121 6.08 -10.93 -2.31
N LEU A 122 5.05 -10.28 -1.76
CA LEU A 122 4.80 -8.86 -1.96
C LEU A 122 4.29 -8.21 -0.68
N VAL A 123 4.94 -7.12 -0.27
CA VAL A 123 4.42 -6.17 0.70
C VAL A 123 3.99 -4.91 -0.05
N MET A 124 2.76 -4.48 0.17
CA MET A 124 2.21 -3.23 -0.36
C MET A 124 1.90 -2.29 0.78
N SER A 125 2.23 -1.01 0.64
CA SER A 125 1.92 0.01 1.65
C SER A 125 1.43 1.29 0.99
N ASP A 126 0.13 1.58 1.13
CA ASP A 126 -0.48 2.88 0.81
C ASP A 126 -0.71 3.71 2.09
N MET A 127 0.00 3.36 3.19
CA MET A 127 -0.11 4.09 4.45
C MET A 127 0.22 5.58 4.27
N ALA A 128 -0.55 6.43 4.92
CA ALA A 128 -0.27 7.85 5.06
C ALA A 128 -0.63 8.30 6.48
N PRO A 129 0.29 8.96 7.19
CA PRO A 129 -0.03 9.50 8.50
C PRO A 129 -1.01 10.67 8.36
N ASN A 130 -1.70 10.99 9.46
CA ASN A 130 -2.46 12.22 9.55
C ASN A 130 -1.50 13.41 9.53
N LEU A 131 -1.58 14.21 8.46
CA LEU A 131 -0.74 15.40 8.30
C LEU A 131 -1.27 16.55 9.15
N SER A 132 -0.36 17.21 9.86
CA SER A 132 -0.67 18.35 10.74
C SER A 132 -0.60 19.70 10.02
N GLY A 133 0.00 19.73 8.82
CA GLY A 133 0.34 20.95 8.08
C GLY A 133 1.69 21.55 8.49
N VAL A 134 2.40 20.95 9.44
CA VAL A 134 3.75 21.37 9.86
C VAL A 134 4.78 20.53 9.14
N GLY A 135 5.43 21.11 8.12
CA GLY A 135 6.23 20.38 7.14
C GLY A 135 7.27 19.41 7.72
N LEU A 136 8.05 19.82 8.74
CA LEU A 136 9.06 18.95 9.36
C LEU A 136 8.43 17.79 10.15
N ALA A 137 7.37 18.07 10.91
CA ALA A 137 6.66 17.03 11.67
C ALA A 137 5.97 16.03 10.74
N ASP A 138 5.40 16.52 9.65
CA ASP A 138 4.74 15.66 8.66
C ASP A 138 5.75 14.80 7.90
N ALA A 139 6.92 15.36 7.54
CA ALA A 139 8.00 14.59 6.92
C ALA A 139 8.51 13.47 7.84
N ALA A 140 8.67 13.73 9.13
CA ALA A 140 9.08 12.72 10.10
C ALA A 140 8.05 11.59 10.25
N ARG A 141 6.75 11.92 10.28
CA ARG A 141 5.67 10.90 10.35
C ARG A 141 5.60 10.05 9.08
N ILE A 142 5.76 10.68 7.91
CA ILE A 142 5.83 9.97 6.62
C ILE A 142 7.02 9.00 6.63
N GLN A 143 8.19 9.47 7.06
CA GLN A 143 9.38 8.64 7.13
C GLN A 143 9.16 7.44 8.07
N GLN A 144 8.56 7.66 9.23
CA GLN A 144 8.27 6.59 10.20
C GLN A 144 7.42 5.46 9.59
N VAL A 145 6.35 5.76 8.86
CA VAL A 145 5.53 4.69 8.26
C VAL A 145 6.25 3.98 7.12
N ILE A 146 7.14 4.68 6.40
CA ILE A 146 7.99 4.06 5.37
C ILE A 146 9.01 3.12 6.01
N ASP A 147 9.65 3.55 7.10
CA ASP A 147 10.66 2.75 7.82
C ASP A 147 10.03 1.48 8.41
N LEU A 148 8.84 1.58 9.01
CA LEU A 148 8.09 0.43 9.51
C LEU A 148 7.79 -0.59 8.38
N ALA A 149 7.34 -0.12 7.21
CA ALA A 149 7.08 -1.00 6.07
C ALA A 149 8.38 -1.63 5.54
N LEU A 150 9.49 -0.90 5.55
CA LEU A 150 10.81 -1.40 5.18
C LEU A 150 11.29 -2.48 6.15
N GLU A 151 11.26 -2.22 7.46
CA GLU A 151 11.70 -3.15 8.51
C GLU A 151 10.90 -4.45 8.44
N PHE A 152 9.58 -4.37 8.37
CA PHE A 152 8.73 -5.54 8.17
C PHE A 152 9.13 -6.33 6.92
N SER A 153 9.35 -5.64 5.81
CA SER A 153 9.73 -6.26 4.55
C SER A 153 11.09 -6.96 4.62
N LEU A 154 12.05 -6.39 5.33
CA LEU A 154 13.36 -7.01 5.52
C LEU A 154 13.27 -8.30 6.34
N MET A 155 12.32 -8.39 7.27
CA MET A 155 12.10 -9.59 8.07
C MET A 155 11.29 -10.67 7.32
N HIS A 156 10.29 -10.28 6.54
CA HIS A 156 9.26 -11.21 6.05
C HIS A 156 9.30 -11.49 4.55
N LEU A 157 9.88 -10.63 3.72
CA LEU A 157 9.97 -10.88 2.28
C LEU A 157 10.86 -12.07 1.96
N LYS A 158 10.47 -12.84 0.95
CA LYS A 158 11.36 -13.76 0.22
C LYS A 158 12.55 -12.98 -0.37
N THR A 159 13.64 -13.67 -0.69
CA THR A 159 14.83 -13.06 -1.31
C THR A 159 14.48 -12.30 -2.59
N GLU A 160 13.61 -12.85 -3.43
CA GLU A 160 13.16 -12.20 -4.68
C GLU A 160 11.85 -11.42 -4.49
N GLY A 161 11.41 -11.23 -3.23
CA GLY A 161 10.19 -10.52 -2.89
C GLY A 161 10.25 -9.03 -3.26
N VAL A 162 9.08 -8.41 -3.24
CA VAL A 162 8.90 -7.01 -3.66
C VAL A 162 8.24 -6.20 -2.55
N LEU A 163 8.72 -4.99 -2.33
CA LEU A 163 8.08 -3.96 -1.51
C LEU A 163 7.59 -2.83 -2.42
N ILE A 164 6.30 -2.50 -2.33
CA ILE A 164 5.71 -1.27 -2.89
C ILE A 164 5.37 -0.36 -1.71
N VAL A 165 5.89 0.84 -1.68
CA VAL A 165 5.58 1.80 -0.63
C VAL A 165 5.29 3.18 -1.20
N LYS A 166 4.24 3.83 -0.68
CA LYS A 166 3.97 5.23 -0.97
C LYS A 166 5.00 6.11 -0.30
N ALA A 167 5.54 7.03 -1.07
CA ALA A 167 6.49 8.06 -0.62
C ALA A 167 6.06 9.43 -1.14
N PHE A 168 6.72 10.48 -0.67
CA PHE A 168 6.43 11.84 -1.10
C PHE A 168 7.73 12.55 -1.43
N HIS A 169 7.78 13.24 -2.57
CA HIS A 169 8.88 14.13 -2.88
C HIS A 169 8.97 15.26 -1.86
N GLY A 170 10.16 15.57 -1.43
CA GLY A 170 10.43 16.62 -0.45
C GLY A 170 11.65 16.29 0.42
N SER A 171 11.68 16.89 1.60
CA SER A 171 12.76 16.65 2.56
C SER A 171 12.81 15.17 2.97
N GLY A 172 14.00 14.56 2.88
CA GLY A 172 14.22 13.15 3.26
C GLY A 172 14.02 12.14 2.13
N PHE A 173 13.40 12.49 1.00
CA PHE A 173 13.10 11.53 -0.07
C PHE A 173 14.36 10.85 -0.64
N SER A 174 15.41 11.60 -0.89
CA SER A 174 16.68 11.03 -1.40
C SER A 174 17.30 10.05 -0.40
N GLN A 175 17.26 10.35 0.89
CA GLN A 175 17.74 9.49 1.95
C GLN A 175 16.92 8.17 2.03
N THR A 176 15.60 8.28 1.86
CA THR A 176 14.71 7.12 1.77
C THR A 176 15.11 6.23 0.59
N VAL A 177 15.28 6.80 -0.61
CA VAL A 177 15.70 6.06 -1.80
C VAL A 177 17.05 5.36 -1.58
N GLU A 178 18.02 6.05 -0.99
CA GLU A 178 19.34 5.46 -0.69
C GLU A 178 19.26 4.36 0.38
N SER A 179 18.38 4.50 1.37
CA SER A 179 18.10 3.43 2.33
C SER A 179 17.57 2.18 1.63
N PHE A 180 16.59 2.32 0.74
CA PHE A 180 16.04 1.22 -0.04
C PHE A 180 17.10 0.55 -0.93
N LYS A 181 17.95 1.33 -1.62
CA LYS A 181 19.04 0.80 -2.46
C LYS A 181 20.07 0.00 -1.66
N ARG A 182 20.25 0.29 -0.38
CA ARG A 182 21.14 -0.53 0.49
C ARG A 182 20.59 -1.93 0.71
N HIS A 183 19.27 -2.08 0.79
CA HIS A 183 18.61 -3.33 1.16
C HIS A 183 18.07 -4.14 -0.04
N PHE A 184 17.85 -3.49 -1.20
CA PHE A 184 17.28 -4.14 -2.37
C PHE A 184 18.20 -4.05 -3.59
N LYS A 185 18.14 -5.07 -4.45
CA LYS A 185 18.94 -5.16 -5.69
C LYS A 185 18.51 -4.09 -6.71
N ARG A 186 17.20 -3.78 -6.76
CA ARG A 186 16.63 -2.79 -7.67
C ARG A 186 15.58 -1.96 -6.95
N VAL A 187 15.66 -0.66 -7.09
CA VAL A 187 14.66 0.31 -6.61
C VAL A 187 14.22 1.17 -7.78
N VAL A 188 12.92 1.22 -8.03
CA VAL A 188 12.31 1.99 -9.11
C VAL A 188 11.28 2.94 -8.51
N GLU A 189 11.26 4.16 -8.98
CA GLU A 189 10.22 5.13 -8.67
C GLU A 189 9.13 5.10 -9.73
N ARG A 190 7.85 5.18 -9.30
CA ARG A 190 6.67 5.30 -10.17
C ARG A 190 5.70 6.34 -9.63
N LYS A 191 5.27 7.24 -10.51
CA LYS A 191 4.15 8.13 -10.27
C LYS A 191 2.99 7.71 -11.17
N PRO A 192 2.02 6.91 -10.67
CA PRO A 192 0.88 6.47 -11.47
C PRO A 192 0.03 7.64 -11.95
N LYS A 193 -0.59 7.53 -13.12
CA LYS A 193 -1.52 8.53 -13.67
C LYS A 193 -2.72 8.78 -12.75
N ALA A 194 -3.10 7.77 -11.96
CA ALA A 194 -4.12 7.91 -10.94
C ALA A 194 -3.65 8.70 -9.70
N SER A 195 -2.38 9.08 -9.57
CA SER A 195 -1.93 10.10 -8.60
C SER A 195 -2.36 11.49 -9.08
N ARG A 196 -2.75 12.37 -8.14
CA ARG A 196 -3.10 13.75 -8.52
C ARG A 196 -1.85 14.51 -8.95
N ASP A 197 -1.92 15.30 -10.03
CA ASP A 197 -0.78 16.03 -10.58
C ASP A 197 -0.12 16.96 -9.56
N ARG A 198 -0.93 17.61 -8.72
CA ARG A 198 -0.47 18.52 -7.65
C ARG A 198 0.12 17.81 -6.43
N SER A 199 -0.04 16.50 -6.31
CA SER A 199 0.49 15.72 -5.19
C SER A 199 1.97 15.43 -5.40
N SER A 200 2.76 15.59 -4.35
CA SER A 200 4.15 15.10 -4.30
C SER A 200 4.25 13.59 -4.11
N GLU A 201 3.10 12.87 -4.07
CA GLU A 201 3.02 11.43 -3.94
C GLU A 201 3.71 10.72 -5.10
N THR A 202 4.50 9.72 -4.75
CA THR A 202 5.11 8.75 -5.66
C THR A 202 5.17 7.38 -4.97
N PHE A 203 5.57 6.35 -5.69
CA PHE A 203 5.74 5.01 -5.14
C PHE A 203 7.15 4.51 -5.39
N LEU A 204 7.78 3.96 -4.34
CA LEU A 204 9.03 3.22 -4.47
C LEU A 204 8.70 1.73 -4.59
N ILE A 205 9.25 1.09 -5.62
CA ILE A 205 9.14 -0.34 -5.88
C ILE A 205 10.53 -0.94 -5.72
N ALA A 206 10.73 -1.67 -4.62
CA ALA A 206 11.99 -2.28 -4.27
C ALA A 206 11.92 -3.79 -4.49
N LYS A 207 12.83 -4.34 -5.30
CA LYS A 207 12.83 -5.72 -5.75
C LYS A 207 14.11 -6.45 -5.38
N GLY A 208 13.96 -7.68 -4.93
CA GLY A 208 15.07 -8.57 -4.61
C GLY A 208 15.84 -8.09 -3.39
N ARG A 209 15.51 -8.64 -2.22
CA ARG A 209 16.20 -8.33 -0.97
C ARG A 209 17.67 -8.77 -1.05
N LYS A 210 18.59 -7.89 -0.68
CA LYS A 210 19.99 -8.26 -0.47
C LYS A 210 20.10 -9.07 0.82
N GLY A 211 20.98 -10.02 0.85
CA GLY A 211 21.26 -10.84 2.03
C GLY A 211 21.92 -10.03 3.13
#